data_781c7f8d9e46027f1ea2ae996c0d8ed4
#
_entry.id   781c7f8d9e46027f1ea2ae996c0d8ed4
#
_cell.length_a   1.000
_cell.length_b   1.000
_cell.length_c   1.000
_cell.angle_alpha   90.00
_cell.angle_beta   90.00
_cell.angle_gamma   90.00
#
_symmetry.space_group_name_H-M   'P 1'
#
loop_
_entity.id
_entity.type
_entity.pdbx_description
1 polymer ?
#
loop_
_entity_poly.entity_id
_entity_poly.type
_entity_poly.pdbx_seq_one_letter_code
_entity_poly.pdbx_strand_id
1 'polypeptide(L)'
;VASLKGKTTASPAKDRLAESIYGKDVASLKGKTTASPAKDRLADFQAVALPPELLSLHLKVTLCFDIFYVLGLTFSLPTSRNVRYLSCRAMGDRSKGEIKACIARDLKIYRERGFKPTEVHADGEYNHVKGSFGNVHFSIRSADDHVPEAERAIRSVKETVRATIHGMPYKRLPRAMVRDLVEFAARTINMLPSSDGVSNTMSPETIVTGKPKADYRTMKLEFGTYVQVYDGTSNDTKSRTLGATALNCTGNSSGEYFFMSLATGRGIHRRSWTVLPISEATISRVEAIALEEGMPAVDHDNMI
;
A
#
# COMPACT_ATOMS: atom_id res chain seq x y z
N VAL A 1 -7.98 -35.50 18.84
CA VAL A 1 -7.36 -34.58 17.86
C VAL A 1 -6.59 -33.50 18.60
N ALA A 2 -7.21 -32.75 19.54
CA ALA A 2 -6.54 -31.69 20.30
C ALA A 2 -5.36 -32.24 21.15
N SER A 3 -5.49 -33.44 21.74
CA SER A 3 -4.43 -34.08 22.50
C SER A 3 -3.19 -34.43 21.66
N LEU A 4 -3.39 -34.82 20.40
CA LEU A 4 -2.30 -35.14 19.47
C LEU A 4 -1.57 -33.87 19.05
N LYS A 5 -2.31 -32.80 18.74
CA LYS A 5 -1.75 -31.48 18.39
C LYS A 5 -0.91 -30.91 19.54
N GLY A 6 -1.34 -31.08 20.80
CA GLY A 6 -0.60 -30.62 21.97
C GLY A 6 0.66 -31.42 22.29
N LYS A 7 0.71 -32.67 21.89
CA LYS A 7 1.83 -33.60 22.18
C LYS A 7 2.93 -33.65 21.13
N THR A 8 2.72 -33.08 19.95
CA THR A 8 3.79 -32.95 18.95
C THR A 8 4.83 -31.96 19.46
N THR A 9 5.94 -32.46 19.95
CA THR A 9 7.13 -31.65 20.24
C THR A 9 7.75 -31.16 18.93
N ALA A 10 8.46 -30.04 18.97
CA ALA A 10 9.03 -29.32 17.83
C ALA A 10 10.07 -30.14 17.03
N SER A 11 9.65 -31.25 16.47
CA SER A 11 10.42 -32.01 15.47
C SER A 11 9.84 -31.62 14.10
N PRO A 12 10.65 -31.02 13.17
CA PRO A 12 10.17 -30.59 11.84
C PRO A 12 9.48 -31.72 11.05
N ALA A 13 9.80 -32.97 11.31
CA ALA A 13 9.16 -34.12 10.68
C ALA A 13 7.78 -34.40 11.27
N LYS A 14 7.62 -34.30 12.60
CA LYS A 14 6.35 -34.52 13.30
C LYS A 14 5.36 -33.39 13.03
N ASP A 15 5.83 -32.15 12.93
CA ASP A 15 4.99 -31.01 12.61
C ASP A 15 4.48 -31.11 11.18
N ARG A 16 5.32 -31.51 10.22
CA ARG A 16 4.91 -31.80 8.83
C ARG A 16 3.87 -32.91 8.73
N LEU A 17 4.01 -33.98 9.53
CA LEU A 17 3.02 -35.05 9.56
C LEU A 17 1.68 -34.57 10.14
N ALA A 18 1.72 -33.82 11.24
CA ALA A 18 0.51 -33.25 11.83
C ALA A 18 -0.19 -32.28 10.87
N GLU A 19 0.56 -31.43 10.16
CA GLU A 19 0.03 -30.55 9.11
C GLU A 19 -0.55 -31.33 7.93
N SER A 20 0.07 -32.46 7.55
CA SER A 20 -0.42 -33.33 6.48
C SER A 20 -1.75 -34.02 6.83
N ILE A 21 -1.93 -34.39 8.10
CA ILE A 21 -3.13 -35.13 8.56
C ILE A 21 -4.28 -34.16 8.92
N TYR A 22 -3.97 -33.05 9.59
CA TYR A 22 -4.98 -32.17 10.19
C TYR A 22 -5.02 -30.76 9.57
N GLY A 23 -4.14 -30.49 8.61
CA GLY A 23 -3.97 -29.16 8.02
C GLY A 23 -3.33 -28.16 8.98
N LYS A 24 -3.04 -26.99 8.47
CA LYS A 24 -2.59 -25.84 9.28
C LYS A 24 -3.77 -25.28 10.08
N ASP A 25 -3.59 -25.08 11.37
CA ASP A 25 -4.61 -24.53 12.26
C ASP A 25 -4.07 -23.43 13.17
N VAL A 26 -4.97 -22.52 13.55
CA VAL A 26 -4.65 -21.34 14.37
C VAL A 26 -4.06 -21.73 15.73
N ALA A 27 -4.56 -22.78 16.38
CA ALA A 27 -4.10 -23.18 17.71
C ALA A 27 -2.66 -23.68 17.69
N SER A 28 -2.30 -24.50 16.68
CA SER A 28 -0.92 -24.98 16.49
C SER A 28 0.03 -23.80 16.19
N LEU A 29 -0.36 -22.87 15.34
CA LEU A 29 0.46 -21.70 15.05
C LEU A 29 0.68 -20.82 16.28
N LYS A 30 -0.37 -20.57 17.06
CA LYS A 30 -0.26 -19.81 18.32
C LYS A 30 0.66 -20.48 19.35
N GLY A 31 0.70 -21.80 19.39
CA GLY A 31 1.49 -22.54 20.38
C GLY A 31 2.92 -22.83 19.97
N LYS A 32 3.20 -23.00 18.68
CA LYS A 32 4.46 -23.61 18.21
C LYS A 32 5.27 -22.79 17.20
N THR A 33 4.74 -21.67 16.70
CA THR A 33 5.48 -20.87 15.72
C THR A 33 6.79 -20.35 16.30
N THR A 34 7.86 -20.46 15.53
CA THR A 34 9.18 -19.93 15.85
C THR A 34 9.53 -18.80 14.90
N ALA A 35 10.42 -17.90 15.32
CA ALA A 35 10.93 -16.85 14.46
C ALA A 35 11.60 -17.46 13.22
N SER A 36 11.25 -16.98 12.05
CA SER A 36 12.07 -17.22 10.87
C SER A 36 13.40 -16.47 11.03
N PRO A 37 14.55 -17.09 10.69
CA PRO A 37 15.81 -16.36 10.66
C PRO A 37 15.65 -15.08 9.83
N ALA A 38 16.26 -13.98 10.30
CA ALA A 38 16.36 -12.80 9.46
C ALA A 38 17.13 -13.21 8.18
N LYS A 39 16.53 -12.96 7.03
CA LYS A 39 17.29 -13.05 5.78
C LYS A 39 18.44 -12.07 5.89
N ASP A 40 19.60 -12.46 5.41
CA ASP A 40 20.76 -11.58 5.34
C ASP A 40 20.30 -10.21 4.84
N ARG A 41 20.73 -9.16 5.51
CA ARG A 41 20.51 -7.81 5.03
C ARG A 41 21.14 -7.77 3.64
N LEU A 42 20.29 -7.76 2.63
CA LEU A 42 20.78 -7.51 1.29
C LEU A 42 21.53 -6.18 1.32
N ALA A 43 22.66 -6.17 0.65
CA ALA A 43 23.50 -5.00 0.46
C ALA A 43 22.65 -3.75 0.18
N ASP A 44 23.15 -2.62 0.58
CA ASP A 44 22.50 -1.32 0.47
C ASP A 44 21.75 -1.17 -0.85
N PHE A 45 20.53 -0.70 -0.76
CA PHE A 45 19.70 -0.42 -1.91
C PHE A 45 20.46 0.52 -2.86
N GLN A 46 20.94 -0.03 -3.96
CA GLN A 46 21.51 0.78 -5.03
C GLN A 46 20.36 1.26 -5.93
N ALA A 47 20.18 2.56 -5.95
CA ALA A 47 19.19 3.17 -6.84
C ALA A 47 19.57 2.89 -8.29
N VAL A 48 18.60 2.43 -9.09
CA VAL A 48 18.80 2.26 -10.53
C VAL A 48 19.16 3.62 -11.14
N ALA A 49 20.27 3.71 -11.85
CA ALA A 49 20.66 4.93 -12.52
C ALA A 49 19.63 5.30 -13.61
N LEU A 50 19.33 6.58 -13.73
CA LEU A 50 18.54 7.07 -14.85
C LEU A 50 19.43 7.23 -16.07
N PRO A 51 18.98 6.81 -17.27
CA PRO A 51 19.67 7.16 -18.50
C PRO A 51 19.80 8.69 -18.62
N PRO A 52 21.00 9.21 -18.88
CA PRO A 52 21.22 10.68 -18.98
C PRO A 52 20.30 11.35 -20.00
N GLU A 53 20.03 10.66 -21.10
CA GLU A 53 19.12 11.12 -22.15
C GLU A 53 17.69 11.30 -21.63
N LEU A 54 17.15 10.31 -20.88
CA LEU A 54 15.82 10.40 -20.28
C LEU A 54 15.75 11.56 -19.30
N LEU A 55 16.78 11.71 -18.45
CA LEU A 55 16.82 12.80 -17.48
C LEU A 55 16.90 14.17 -18.17
N SER A 56 17.71 14.31 -19.23
CA SER A 56 17.86 15.57 -19.95
C SER A 56 16.58 15.98 -20.67
N LEU A 57 15.90 15.05 -21.35
CA LEU A 57 14.66 15.29 -22.06
C LEU A 57 13.48 15.63 -21.12
N HIS A 58 13.45 15.03 -19.95
CA HIS A 58 12.34 15.17 -18.99
C HIS A 58 12.76 15.86 -17.70
N LEU A 59 13.85 16.61 -17.71
CA LEU A 59 14.37 17.30 -16.53
C LEU A 59 13.34 18.17 -15.83
N LYS A 60 12.57 18.94 -16.59
CA LYS A 60 11.49 19.77 -16.10
C LYS A 60 10.22 18.92 -15.94
N VAL A 61 9.66 18.91 -14.75
CA VAL A 61 8.47 18.11 -14.43
C VAL A 61 7.31 19.04 -14.06
N THR A 62 6.17 18.79 -14.69
CA THR A 62 4.87 19.34 -14.28
C THR A 62 4.14 18.31 -13.45
N LEU A 63 3.72 18.70 -12.25
CA LEU A 63 2.91 17.87 -11.36
C LEU A 63 1.46 18.33 -11.40
N CYS A 64 0.54 17.41 -11.52
CA CYS A 64 -0.89 17.63 -11.49
C CYS A 64 -1.44 17.09 -10.16
N PHE A 65 -2.08 17.93 -9.38
CA PHE A 65 -2.63 17.59 -8.07
C PHE A 65 -4.15 17.65 -8.08
N ASP A 66 -4.76 16.70 -7.38
CA ASP A 66 -6.19 16.72 -7.12
C ASP A 66 -6.49 15.97 -5.82
N ILE A 67 -7.67 16.19 -5.26
CA ILE A 67 -8.17 15.54 -4.05
C ILE A 67 -9.38 14.67 -4.41
N PHE A 68 -9.38 13.43 -3.93
CA PHE A 68 -10.48 12.51 -4.17
C PHE A 68 -10.88 11.72 -2.91
N TYR A 69 -12.00 11.05 -3.00
CA TYR A 69 -12.57 10.32 -1.87
C TYR A 69 -12.75 8.83 -2.20
N VAL A 70 -12.45 7.99 -1.22
CA VAL A 70 -12.74 6.55 -1.23
C VAL A 70 -13.35 6.17 0.12
N LEU A 71 -14.56 5.63 0.13
CA LEU A 71 -15.29 5.21 1.33
C LEU A 71 -15.26 6.26 2.45
N GLY A 72 -15.45 7.53 2.11
CA GLY A 72 -15.48 8.66 3.05
C GLY A 72 -14.11 9.16 3.51
N LEU A 73 -13.01 8.53 3.13
CA LEU A 73 -11.67 9.03 3.41
C LEU A 73 -11.15 9.91 2.27
N THR A 74 -10.42 10.97 2.65
CA THR A 74 -9.84 11.94 1.71
C THR A 74 -8.43 11.54 1.34
N PHE A 75 -8.10 11.67 0.05
CA PHE A 75 -6.79 11.36 -0.50
C PHE A 75 -6.29 12.49 -1.40
N SER A 76 -4.99 12.80 -1.31
CA SER A 76 -4.28 13.60 -2.30
C SER A 76 -3.71 12.68 -3.37
N LEU A 77 -3.86 13.08 -4.63
CA LEU A 77 -3.28 12.38 -5.78
C LEU A 77 -2.44 13.36 -6.60
N PRO A 78 -1.14 13.44 -6.39
CA PRO A 78 -0.22 13.99 -7.38
C PRO A 78 0.12 12.98 -8.47
N THR A 79 0.15 13.45 -9.71
CA THR A 79 0.68 12.71 -10.86
C THR A 79 1.60 13.60 -11.68
N SER A 80 2.67 13.04 -12.25
CA SER A 80 3.50 13.78 -13.20
C SER A 80 3.00 13.60 -14.63
N ARG A 81 2.93 14.69 -15.37
CA ARG A 81 2.38 14.71 -16.74
C ARG A 81 3.07 13.70 -17.66
N ASN A 82 4.39 13.65 -17.67
CA ASN A 82 5.14 12.82 -18.61
C ASN A 82 5.52 11.45 -18.02
N VAL A 83 6.05 11.45 -16.79
CA VAL A 83 6.51 10.20 -16.14
C VAL A 83 5.36 9.32 -15.69
N ARG A 84 4.17 9.90 -15.47
CA ARG A 84 2.95 9.17 -15.04
C ARG A 84 3.06 8.51 -13.67
N TYR A 85 3.98 8.95 -12.83
CA TYR A 85 4.08 8.45 -11.46
C TYR A 85 2.93 8.99 -10.60
N LEU A 86 2.24 8.08 -9.92
CA LEU A 86 1.11 8.36 -9.02
C LEU A 86 1.57 8.26 -7.57
N SER A 87 1.28 9.26 -6.75
CA SER A 87 1.53 9.23 -5.32
C SER A 87 0.21 9.47 -4.59
N CYS A 88 -0.47 8.41 -4.17
CA CYS A 88 -1.71 8.54 -3.40
C CYS A 88 -1.41 8.50 -1.91
N ARG A 89 -2.00 9.44 -1.16
CA ARG A 89 -1.86 9.48 0.31
C ARG A 89 -3.16 9.90 0.96
N ALA A 90 -3.50 9.21 2.04
CA ALA A 90 -4.59 9.62 2.91
C ALA A 90 -4.25 10.95 3.58
N MET A 91 -5.21 11.86 3.61
CA MET A 91 -5.12 13.16 4.27
C MET A 91 -5.93 13.12 5.57
N GLY A 92 -5.39 13.75 6.62
CA GLY A 92 -6.11 13.90 7.88
C GLY A 92 -7.24 14.93 7.77
N ASP A 93 -6.93 16.03 7.09
CA ASP A 93 -7.87 17.10 6.78
C ASP A 93 -7.48 17.79 5.45
N ARG A 94 -8.23 18.83 5.07
CA ARG A 94 -7.97 19.67 3.89
C ARG A 94 -7.34 21.02 4.27
N SER A 95 -6.67 21.08 5.40
CA SER A 95 -6.04 22.30 5.87
C SER A 95 -4.88 22.74 4.95
N LYS A 96 -4.60 24.02 4.95
CA LYS A 96 -3.44 24.59 4.25
C LYS A 96 -2.12 23.89 4.62
N GLY A 97 -1.98 23.52 5.89
CA GLY A 97 -0.79 22.82 6.39
C GLY A 97 -0.61 21.44 5.77
N GLU A 98 -1.68 20.65 5.75
CA GLU A 98 -1.70 19.29 5.20
C GLU A 98 -1.46 19.30 3.68
N ILE A 99 -2.16 20.17 2.94
CA ILE A 99 -1.97 20.34 1.50
C ILE A 99 -0.53 20.74 1.19
N LYS A 100 0.02 21.71 1.95
CA LYS A 100 1.42 22.13 1.78
C LYS A 100 2.41 21.00 2.06
N ALA A 101 2.17 20.19 3.08
CA ALA A 101 3.01 19.05 3.42
C ALA A 101 2.99 17.97 2.33
N CYS A 102 1.82 17.69 1.74
CA CYS A 102 1.68 16.77 0.61
C CYS A 102 2.50 17.25 -0.59
N ILE A 103 2.32 18.50 -1.03
CA ILE A 103 3.06 19.07 -2.17
C ILE A 103 4.57 19.05 -1.90
N ALA A 104 5.02 19.50 -0.71
CA ALA A 104 6.43 19.55 -0.37
C ALA A 104 7.11 18.17 -0.48
N ARG A 105 6.42 17.13 -0.01
CA ARG A 105 6.90 15.75 -0.07
C ARG A 105 7.06 15.26 -1.49
N ASP A 106 6.08 15.50 -2.35
CA ASP A 106 6.13 15.05 -3.74
C ASP A 106 7.18 15.82 -4.54
N LEU A 107 7.29 17.13 -4.36
CA LEU A 107 8.38 17.92 -4.96
C LEU A 107 9.76 17.41 -4.52
N LYS A 108 9.91 17.00 -3.25
CA LYS A 108 11.15 16.45 -2.72
C LYS A 108 11.55 15.15 -3.40
N ILE A 109 10.62 14.20 -3.59
CA ILE A 109 10.89 12.91 -4.25
C ILE A 109 11.49 13.13 -5.64
N TYR A 110 10.94 14.03 -6.44
CA TYR A 110 11.47 14.34 -7.77
C TYR A 110 12.83 15.03 -7.72
N ARG A 111 13.04 15.98 -6.80
CA ARG A 111 14.31 16.69 -6.63
C ARG A 111 15.45 15.75 -6.21
N GLU A 112 15.19 14.85 -5.28
CA GLU A 112 16.16 13.84 -4.83
C GLU A 112 16.60 12.90 -5.96
N ARG A 113 15.75 12.74 -6.96
CA ARG A 113 16.02 11.92 -8.14
C ARG A 113 16.71 12.70 -9.27
N GLY A 114 16.95 13.99 -9.12
CA GLY A 114 17.60 14.87 -10.08
C GLY A 114 16.67 15.62 -11.02
N PHE A 115 15.35 15.42 -10.91
CA PHE A 115 14.37 16.19 -11.67
C PHE A 115 14.18 17.59 -11.09
N LYS A 116 13.68 18.50 -11.93
CA LYS A 116 13.33 19.88 -11.55
C LYS A 116 11.83 20.10 -11.70
N PRO A 117 11.01 19.91 -10.66
CA PRO A 117 9.61 20.31 -10.70
C PRO A 117 9.54 21.83 -10.89
N THR A 118 8.98 22.26 -12.00
CA THR A 118 8.88 23.68 -12.39
C THR A 118 7.45 24.19 -12.32
N GLU A 119 6.49 23.29 -12.43
CA GLU A 119 5.09 23.67 -12.53
C GLU A 119 4.19 22.70 -11.75
N VAL A 120 3.17 23.25 -11.11
CA VAL A 120 2.10 22.52 -10.46
C VAL A 120 0.77 22.97 -11.06
N HIS A 121 0.01 22.01 -11.57
CA HIS A 121 -1.38 22.21 -11.99
C HIS A 121 -2.30 21.67 -10.89
N ALA A 122 -3.23 22.48 -10.45
CA ALA A 122 -4.18 22.10 -9.40
C ALA A 122 -5.48 22.90 -9.56
N ASP A 123 -6.51 22.47 -8.88
CA ASP A 123 -7.79 23.17 -8.80
C ASP A 123 -7.76 24.37 -7.83
N GLY A 124 -8.91 25.05 -7.68
CA GLY A 124 -9.06 26.23 -6.83
C GLY A 124 -8.73 26.00 -5.35
N GLU A 125 -8.81 24.77 -4.86
CA GLU A 125 -8.50 24.43 -3.45
C GLU A 125 -7.04 24.68 -3.10
N TYR A 126 -6.15 24.61 -4.08
CA TYR A 126 -4.71 24.83 -3.90
C TYR A 126 -4.30 26.32 -3.95
N ASN A 127 -5.23 27.24 -4.18
CA ASN A 127 -4.93 28.67 -4.33
C ASN A 127 -4.23 29.27 -3.11
N HIS A 128 -4.59 28.84 -1.91
CA HIS A 128 -4.04 29.35 -0.65
C HIS A 128 -2.60 28.87 -0.34
N VAL A 129 -2.05 27.94 -1.12
CA VAL A 129 -0.65 27.49 -1.05
C VAL A 129 0.22 28.05 -2.16
N LYS A 130 -0.38 28.74 -3.15
CA LYS A 130 0.33 29.43 -4.21
C LYS A 130 1.38 30.38 -3.62
N GLY A 131 2.61 30.34 -4.17
CA GLY A 131 3.73 31.15 -3.66
C GLY A 131 4.48 30.57 -2.47
N SER A 132 4.04 29.43 -1.89
CA SER A 132 4.75 28.78 -0.78
C SER A 132 6.00 27.98 -1.19
N PHE A 133 6.24 27.77 -2.49
CA PHE A 133 7.24 26.85 -3.02
C PHE A 133 8.28 27.50 -3.93
N GLY A 134 8.55 28.78 -3.74
CA GLY A 134 9.63 29.51 -4.42
C GLY A 134 9.52 29.46 -5.96
N ASN A 135 10.45 28.78 -6.61
CA ASN A 135 10.57 28.75 -8.08
C ASN A 135 9.59 27.79 -8.79
N VAL A 136 8.60 27.24 -8.08
CA VAL A 136 7.57 26.40 -8.69
C VAL A 136 6.38 27.25 -9.09
N HIS A 137 6.05 27.27 -10.37
CA HIS A 137 4.89 27.99 -10.89
C HIS A 137 3.60 27.21 -10.59
N PHE A 138 2.60 27.89 -10.04
CA PHE A 138 1.27 27.31 -9.78
C PHE A 138 0.27 27.80 -10.82
N SER A 139 -0.18 26.91 -11.68
CA SER A 139 -1.29 27.08 -12.61
C SER A 139 -2.55 26.55 -11.94
N ILE A 140 -3.28 27.45 -11.31
CA ILE A 140 -4.56 27.12 -10.66
C ILE A 140 -5.67 27.26 -11.67
N ARG A 141 -6.43 26.19 -11.85
CA ARG A 141 -7.58 26.15 -12.75
C ARG A 141 -8.84 26.64 -12.04
N SER A 142 -9.77 27.21 -12.83
CA SER A 142 -11.09 27.57 -12.30
C SER A 142 -11.91 26.33 -11.97
N ALA A 143 -12.98 26.49 -11.18
CA ALA A 143 -13.81 25.39 -10.72
C ALA A 143 -14.41 24.51 -11.83
N ASP A 144 -14.58 25.08 -13.04
CA ASP A 144 -15.13 24.39 -14.20
C ASP A 144 -14.05 23.83 -15.15
N ASP A 145 -12.77 24.07 -14.86
CA ASP A 145 -11.65 23.65 -15.70
C ASP A 145 -10.75 22.66 -14.94
N HIS A 146 -11.11 21.40 -15.03
CA HIS A 146 -10.41 20.30 -14.35
C HIS A 146 -9.03 20.04 -14.92
N VAL A 147 -8.21 19.30 -14.16
CA VAL A 147 -6.87 18.83 -14.58
C VAL A 147 -7.00 17.41 -15.17
N PRO A 148 -7.08 17.28 -16.51
CA PRO A 148 -7.44 16.00 -17.14
C PRO A 148 -6.50 14.85 -16.81
N GLU A 149 -5.22 15.16 -16.52
CA GLU A 149 -4.22 14.17 -16.14
C GLU A 149 -4.51 13.60 -14.72
N ALA A 150 -4.89 14.46 -13.79
CA ALA A 150 -5.25 14.05 -12.43
C ALA A 150 -6.56 13.25 -12.43
N GLU A 151 -7.57 13.70 -13.18
CA GLU A 151 -8.84 12.97 -13.30
C GLU A 151 -8.67 11.55 -13.85
N ARG A 152 -7.88 11.40 -14.93
CA ARG A 152 -7.57 10.07 -15.49
C ARG A 152 -6.85 9.18 -14.48
N ALA A 153 -5.89 9.75 -13.75
CA ALA A 153 -5.17 9.04 -12.71
C ALA A 153 -6.10 8.60 -11.58
N ILE A 154 -7.00 9.48 -11.10
CA ILE A 154 -8.02 9.16 -10.10
C ILE A 154 -8.92 8.02 -10.58
N ARG A 155 -9.38 8.08 -11.84
CA ARG A 155 -10.20 7.03 -12.43
C ARG A 155 -9.50 5.68 -12.37
N SER A 156 -8.25 5.60 -12.83
CA SER A 156 -7.47 4.35 -12.83
C SER A 156 -7.25 3.82 -11.41
N VAL A 157 -6.97 4.70 -10.43
CA VAL A 157 -6.85 4.29 -9.02
C VAL A 157 -8.19 3.76 -8.50
N LYS A 158 -9.30 4.46 -8.74
CA LYS A 158 -10.64 4.02 -8.31
C LYS A 158 -11.06 2.71 -8.96
N GLU A 159 -10.72 2.47 -10.22
CA GLU A 159 -10.99 1.20 -10.91
C GLU A 159 -10.20 0.04 -10.26
N THR A 160 -8.92 0.24 -9.97
CA THR A 160 -8.09 -0.76 -9.28
C THR A 160 -8.58 -1.03 -7.86
N VAL A 161 -8.94 0.02 -7.11
CA VAL A 161 -9.55 -0.10 -5.77
C VAL A 161 -10.83 -0.92 -5.84
N ARG A 162 -11.72 -0.60 -6.77
CA ARG A 162 -13.01 -1.27 -6.97
C ARG A 162 -12.81 -2.75 -7.29
N ALA A 163 -11.92 -3.06 -8.25
CA ALA A 163 -11.60 -4.44 -8.60
C ALA A 163 -11.07 -5.24 -7.41
N THR A 164 -10.21 -4.62 -6.58
CA THR A 164 -9.67 -5.28 -5.38
C THR A 164 -10.75 -5.50 -4.33
N ILE A 165 -11.64 -4.54 -4.12
CA ILE A 165 -12.78 -4.67 -3.18
C ILE A 165 -13.68 -5.83 -3.57
N HIS A 166 -14.04 -5.95 -4.85
CA HIS A 166 -14.89 -7.05 -5.32
C HIS A 166 -14.24 -8.45 -5.18
N GLY A 167 -12.91 -8.51 -5.09
CA GLY A 167 -12.18 -9.75 -4.78
C GLY A 167 -12.17 -10.13 -3.31
N MET A 168 -12.66 -9.27 -2.41
CA MET A 168 -12.64 -9.49 -0.95
C MET A 168 -14.02 -9.89 -0.43
N PRO A 169 -14.10 -10.70 0.65
CA PRO A 169 -15.37 -11.13 1.22
C PRO A 169 -16.00 -10.13 2.21
N TYR A 170 -15.40 -8.94 2.38
CA TYR A 170 -15.82 -7.98 3.41
C TYR A 170 -16.86 -7.00 2.90
N LYS A 171 -17.94 -6.82 3.65
CA LYS A 171 -18.97 -5.82 3.39
C LYS A 171 -18.64 -4.44 3.95
N ARG A 172 -17.65 -4.33 4.81
CA ARG A 172 -17.10 -3.08 5.37
C ARG A 172 -15.60 -3.20 5.54
N LEU A 173 -14.87 -2.12 5.28
CA LEU A 173 -13.42 -2.08 5.41
C LEU A 173 -13.00 -1.08 6.49
N PRO A 174 -12.14 -1.49 7.46
CA PRO A 174 -11.54 -0.56 8.42
C PRO A 174 -10.73 0.55 7.74
N ARG A 175 -10.60 1.69 8.40
CA ARG A 175 -9.83 2.85 7.88
C ARG A 175 -8.41 2.50 7.47
N ALA A 176 -7.75 1.64 8.25
CA ALA A 176 -6.40 1.17 7.91
C ALA A 176 -6.39 0.44 6.57
N MET A 177 -7.35 -0.46 6.33
CA MET A 177 -7.46 -1.17 5.05
C MET A 177 -7.74 -0.21 3.90
N VAL A 178 -8.66 0.74 4.05
CA VAL A 178 -9.00 1.68 2.97
C VAL A 178 -7.81 2.55 2.60
N ARG A 179 -7.04 3.05 3.59
CA ARG A 179 -5.82 3.83 3.33
C ARG A 179 -4.78 3.03 2.54
N ASP A 180 -4.47 1.85 3.04
CA ASP A 180 -3.48 0.98 2.39
C ASP A 180 -3.95 0.47 1.02
N LEU A 181 -5.26 0.27 0.81
CA LEU A 181 -5.83 -0.15 -0.46
C LEU A 181 -5.60 0.90 -1.58
N VAL A 182 -5.79 2.17 -1.27
CA VAL A 182 -5.54 3.25 -2.23
C VAL A 182 -4.04 3.38 -2.56
N GLU A 183 -3.18 3.26 -1.55
CA GLU A 183 -1.72 3.23 -1.76
C GLU A 183 -1.27 2.00 -2.56
N PHE A 184 -1.86 0.84 -2.27
CA PHE A 184 -1.65 -0.41 -3.02
C PHE A 184 -2.05 -0.24 -4.50
N ALA A 185 -3.20 0.34 -4.77
CA ALA A 185 -3.68 0.58 -6.13
C ALA A 185 -2.72 1.50 -6.91
N ALA A 186 -2.34 2.63 -6.33
CA ALA A 186 -1.39 3.56 -6.94
C ALA A 186 -0.03 2.89 -7.21
N ARG A 187 0.46 2.11 -6.25
CA ARG A 187 1.71 1.38 -6.39
C ARG A 187 1.64 0.32 -7.48
N THR A 188 0.56 -0.43 -7.57
CA THR A 188 0.37 -1.45 -8.61
C THR A 188 0.42 -0.81 -10.01
N ILE A 189 -0.20 0.34 -10.19
CA ILE A 189 -0.13 1.10 -11.45
C ILE A 189 1.32 1.55 -11.75
N ASN A 190 2.04 2.05 -10.74
CA ASN A 190 3.41 2.53 -10.91
C ASN A 190 4.45 1.43 -11.22
N MET A 191 4.13 0.17 -10.94
CA MET A 191 5.07 -0.95 -11.13
C MET A 191 5.28 -1.31 -12.60
N LEU A 192 4.37 -0.95 -13.48
CA LEU A 192 4.42 -1.28 -14.90
C LEU A 192 4.79 -0.05 -15.71
N PRO A 193 5.58 -0.19 -16.80
CA PRO A 193 5.78 0.88 -17.75
C PRO A 193 4.43 1.34 -18.32
N SER A 194 4.22 2.66 -18.40
CA SER A 194 3.03 3.21 -19.01
C SER A 194 3.19 3.24 -20.53
N SER A 195 2.15 2.87 -21.27
CA SER A 195 2.15 2.94 -22.75
C SER A 195 2.41 4.33 -23.28
N ASP A 196 1.94 5.35 -22.57
CA ASP A 196 2.10 6.78 -22.91
C ASP A 196 3.18 7.47 -22.07
N GLY A 197 4.03 6.69 -21.38
CA GLY A 197 5.07 7.19 -20.48
C GLY A 197 6.37 7.52 -21.23
N VAL A 198 7.33 8.02 -20.49
CA VAL A 198 8.66 8.42 -20.99
C VAL A 198 9.58 7.22 -21.30
N SER A 199 9.19 6.00 -20.91
CA SER A 199 9.98 4.79 -21.12
C SER A 199 9.09 3.56 -21.23
N ASN A 200 9.39 2.70 -22.20
CA ASN A 200 8.73 1.41 -22.38
C ASN A 200 9.36 0.28 -21.56
N THR A 201 10.51 0.53 -20.92
CA THR A 201 11.29 -0.46 -20.19
C THR A 201 11.38 -0.19 -18.69
N MET A 202 11.32 1.08 -18.30
CA MET A 202 11.37 1.52 -16.90
C MET A 202 9.98 1.92 -16.42
N SER A 203 9.58 1.38 -15.28
CA SER A 203 8.32 1.77 -14.64
C SER A 203 8.39 3.18 -14.04
N PRO A 204 7.26 3.87 -13.87
CA PRO A 204 7.20 5.14 -13.16
C PRO A 204 7.83 5.07 -11.76
N GLU A 205 7.63 3.98 -11.01
CA GLU A 205 8.25 3.77 -9.70
C GLU A 205 9.79 3.75 -9.81
N THR A 206 10.34 3.01 -10.76
CA THR A 206 11.79 2.95 -10.98
C THR A 206 12.38 4.31 -11.35
N ILE A 207 11.70 5.04 -12.23
CA ILE A 207 12.15 6.37 -12.69
C ILE A 207 12.18 7.35 -11.52
N VAL A 208 11.11 7.45 -10.75
CA VAL A 208 10.96 8.49 -9.71
C VAL A 208 11.61 8.12 -8.39
N THR A 209 11.58 6.85 -8.00
CA THR A 209 12.11 6.43 -6.68
C THR A 209 13.49 5.77 -6.76
N GLY A 210 13.93 5.38 -7.95
CA GLY A 210 15.15 4.61 -8.14
C GLY A 210 15.06 3.14 -7.73
N LYS A 211 13.90 2.69 -7.27
CA LYS A 211 13.71 1.28 -6.94
C LYS A 211 13.95 0.41 -8.17
N PRO A 212 14.61 -0.75 -8.03
CA PRO A 212 14.76 -1.67 -9.15
C PRO A 212 13.37 -2.09 -9.66
N LYS A 213 13.34 -2.63 -10.89
CA LYS A 213 12.11 -3.16 -11.49
C LYS A 213 11.37 -4.01 -10.46
N ALA A 214 10.08 -3.75 -10.33
CA ALA A 214 9.26 -4.46 -9.36
C ALA A 214 9.36 -5.97 -9.57
N ASP A 215 9.83 -6.66 -8.54
CA ASP A 215 9.77 -8.12 -8.51
C ASP A 215 8.42 -8.53 -7.91
N TYR A 216 7.47 -8.93 -8.78
CA TYR A 216 6.16 -9.42 -8.34
C TYR A 216 6.27 -10.70 -7.46
N ARG A 217 7.43 -11.36 -7.40
CA ARG A 217 7.68 -12.42 -6.40
C ARG A 217 7.67 -11.89 -4.98
N THR A 218 7.83 -10.58 -4.79
CA THR A 218 7.67 -9.93 -3.48
C THR A 218 6.20 -9.73 -3.10
N MET A 219 5.29 -9.72 -4.07
CA MET A 219 3.84 -9.60 -3.88
C MET A 219 3.23 -10.98 -3.58
N LYS A 220 3.59 -11.56 -2.43
CA LYS A 220 3.25 -12.94 -2.05
C LYS A 220 1.83 -13.11 -1.54
N LEU A 221 1.15 -12.03 -1.23
CA LEU A 221 -0.18 -12.04 -0.62
C LEU A 221 -1.09 -11.11 -1.40
N GLU A 222 -2.29 -11.57 -1.67
CA GLU A 222 -3.37 -10.72 -2.13
C GLU A 222 -3.82 -9.79 -1.00
N PHE A 223 -4.27 -8.60 -1.37
CA PHE A 223 -4.79 -7.64 -0.41
C PHE A 223 -6.00 -8.23 0.33
N GLY A 224 -6.04 -8.08 1.64
CA GLY A 224 -7.12 -8.63 2.48
C GLY A 224 -6.97 -10.11 2.88
N THR A 225 -5.94 -10.82 2.40
CA THR A 225 -5.69 -12.23 2.78
C THR A 225 -5.53 -12.38 4.29
N TYR A 226 -6.23 -13.36 4.87
CA TYR A 226 -6.07 -13.69 6.29
C TYR A 226 -4.79 -14.47 6.55
N VAL A 227 -4.07 -14.05 7.57
CA VAL A 227 -2.79 -14.67 7.98
C VAL A 227 -2.66 -14.73 9.50
N GLN A 228 -1.86 -15.68 9.97
CA GLN A 228 -1.27 -15.64 11.30
C GLN A 228 0.16 -15.12 11.18
N VAL A 229 0.41 -13.94 11.74
CA VAL A 229 1.75 -13.32 11.74
C VAL A 229 2.48 -13.63 13.04
N TYR A 230 3.80 -13.82 12.97
CA TYR A 230 4.64 -14.04 14.12
C TYR A 230 4.71 -12.76 14.99
N ASP A 231 4.47 -12.90 16.29
CA ASP A 231 4.39 -11.77 17.24
C ASP A 231 5.48 -11.79 18.33
N GLY A 232 6.29 -12.81 18.38
CA GLY A 232 7.38 -12.92 19.32
C GLY A 232 7.43 -14.27 20.01
N THR A 233 8.59 -14.62 20.58
CA THR A 233 8.75 -15.77 21.45
C THR A 233 9.10 -15.28 22.83
N SER A 234 8.24 -15.53 23.77
CA SER A 234 8.56 -15.59 25.19
C SER A 234 8.50 -17.05 25.64
N ASN A 235 9.16 -17.37 26.72
CA ASN A 235 9.10 -18.71 27.29
C ASN A 235 7.89 -18.87 28.24
N ASP A 236 6.82 -18.10 27.94
CA ASP A 236 5.55 -18.11 28.63
C ASP A 236 4.46 -18.81 27.80
N THR A 237 3.24 -18.85 28.31
CA THR A 237 2.07 -19.45 27.65
C THR A 237 1.38 -18.51 26.65
N LYS A 238 1.90 -17.31 26.41
CA LYS A 238 1.31 -16.36 25.47
C LYS A 238 1.34 -16.87 24.03
N SER A 239 0.37 -16.42 23.27
CA SER A 239 0.30 -16.72 21.86
C SER A 239 1.54 -16.18 21.12
N ARG A 240 2.17 -17.01 20.29
CA ARG A 240 3.32 -16.65 19.45
C ARG A 240 2.94 -16.01 18.12
N THR A 241 1.67 -16.08 17.78
CA THR A 241 1.14 -15.46 16.56
C THR A 241 -0.12 -14.68 16.86
N LEU A 242 -0.40 -13.70 16.04
CA LEU A 242 -1.66 -12.96 16.04
C LEU A 242 -2.31 -13.01 14.66
N GLY A 243 -3.64 -12.97 14.64
CA GLY A 243 -4.43 -12.92 13.42
C GLY A 243 -4.33 -11.52 12.80
N ALA A 244 -4.12 -11.48 11.49
CA ALA A 244 -4.01 -10.24 10.74
C ALA A 244 -4.51 -10.41 9.31
N THR A 245 -4.80 -9.30 8.64
CA THR A 245 -5.09 -9.24 7.19
C THR A 245 -3.94 -8.58 6.46
N ALA A 246 -3.56 -9.14 5.31
CA ALA A 246 -2.51 -8.60 4.47
C ALA A 246 -2.94 -7.28 3.83
N LEU A 247 -2.06 -6.28 3.85
CA LEU A 247 -2.26 -4.98 3.22
C LEU A 247 -1.35 -4.83 2.00
N ASN A 248 -0.10 -4.49 2.20
CA ASN A 248 0.83 -4.21 1.12
C ASN A 248 2.24 -4.75 1.44
N CYS A 249 3.03 -5.02 0.41
CA CYS A 249 4.46 -5.29 0.63
C CYS A 249 5.18 -3.96 0.92
N THR A 250 6.15 -3.97 1.83
CA THR A 250 6.94 -2.77 2.14
C THR A 250 7.84 -2.34 0.97
N GLY A 251 8.11 -3.28 0.05
CA GLY A 251 9.03 -3.07 -1.07
C GLY A 251 10.50 -2.99 -0.66
N ASN A 252 10.81 -3.34 0.58
CA ASN A 252 12.19 -3.51 1.01
C ASN A 252 12.70 -4.92 0.69
N SER A 253 14.01 -5.06 0.64
CA SER A 253 14.69 -6.33 0.34
C SER A 253 14.50 -7.39 1.43
N SER A 254 14.07 -7.00 2.64
CA SER A 254 13.84 -7.91 3.77
C SER A 254 12.59 -8.77 3.60
N GLY A 255 11.72 -8.46 2.63
CA GLY A 255 10.48 -9.18 2.36
C GLY A 255 9.42 -8.98 3.44
N GLU A 256 9.44 -7.83 4.11
CA GLU A 256 8.41 -7.43 5.06
C GLU A 256 7.10 -7.07 4.36
N TYR A 257 6.02 -7.29 5.08
CA TYR A 257 4.67 -6.91 4.68
C TYR A 257 4.02 -6.03 5.73
N PHE A 258 3.15 -5.15 5.28
CA PHE A 258 2.18 -4.45 6.10
C PHE A 258 0.97 -5.35 6.31
N PHE A 259 0.49 -5.40 7.53
CA PHE A 259 -0.72 -6.12 7.91
C PHE A 259 -1.57 -5.22 8.81
N MET A 260 -2.87 -5.48 8.83
CA MET A 260 -3.75 -4.96 9.88
C MET A 260 -3.97 -6.04 10.94
N SER A 261 -3.67 -5.75 12.18
CA SER A 261 -3.94 -6.63 13.31
C SER A 261 -5.44 -6.74 13.57
N LEU A 262 -5.98 -7.96 13.61
CA LEU A 262 -7.39 -8.19 13.94
C LEU A 262 -7.71 -7.92 15.42
N ALA A 263 -6.70 -7.90 16.28
CA ALA A 263 -6.89 -7.57 17.69
C ALA A 263 -7.15 -6.06 17.88
N THR A 264 -6.41 -5.22 17.16
CA THR A 264 -6.38 -3.77 17.42
C THR A 264 -6.87 -2.89 16.28
N GLY A 265 -7.08 -3.43 15.07
CA GLY A 265 -7.37 -2.67 13.85
C GLY A 265 -6.19 -1.84 13.32
N ARG A 266 -5.02 -1.89 13.97
CA ARG A 266 -3.85 -1.07 13.62
C ARG A 266 -2.93 -1.77 12.64
N GLY A 267 -2.23 -0.97 11.83
CA GLY A 267 -1.17 -1.45 10.94
C GLY A 267 0.04 -1.97 11.73
N ILE A 268 0.58 -3.09 11.29
CA ILE A 268 1.79 -3.72 11.84
C ILE A 268 2.68 -4.22 10.71
N HIS A 269 3.97 -4.36 10.96
CA HIS A 269 4.95 -4.90 10.01
C HIS A 269 5.46 -6.24 10.48
N ARG A 270 5.47 -7.25 9.61
CA ARG A 270 6.00 -8.57 9.95
C ARG A 270 6.70 -9.19 8.74
N ARG A 271 7.69 -10.07 9.04
CA ARG A 271 8.47 -10.83 8.04
C ARG A 271 8.00 -12.26 7.91
N SER A 272 7.37 -12.78 8.95
CA SER A 272 6.96 -14.18 9.01
C SER A 272 5.47 -14.27 9.23
N TRP A 273 4.82 -15.04 8.38
CA TRP A 273 3.38 -15.29 8.42
C TRP A 273 3.04 -16.65 7.86
N THR A 274 1.86 -17.12 8.18
CA THR A 274 1.24 -18.31 7.58
C THR A 274 -0.13 -17.93 7.05
N VAL A 275 -0.38 -18.19 5.77
CA VAL A 275 -1.69 -17.98 5.15
C VAL A 275 -2.63 -19.07 5.63
N LEU A 276 -3.83 -18.68 5.98
CA LEU A 276 -4.92 -19.58 6.36
C LEU A 276 -6.19 -19.24 5.58
N PRO A 277 -7.08 -20.23 5.39
CA PRO A 277 -8.41 -19.94 4.86
C PRO A 277 -9.11 -18.92 5.75
N ILE A 278 -9.80 -17.98 5.11
CA ILE A 278 -10.60 -16.99 5.83
C ILE A 278 -11.84 -17.65 6.43
N SER A 279 -12.15 -17.35 7.69
CA SER A 279 -13.33 -17.84 8.37
C SER A 279 -14.36 -16.75 8.55
N GLU A 280 -15.64 -17.11 8.73
CA GLU A 280 -16.71 -16.18 9.07
C GLU A 280 -16.38 -15.32 10.30
N ALA A 281 -15.72 -15.90 11.31
CA ALA A 281 -15.27 -15.16 12.48
C ALA A 281 -14.24 -14.06 12.13
N THR A 282 -13.36 -14.32 11.15
CA THR A 282 -12.40 -13.33 10.65
C THR A 282 -13.11 -12.21 9.91
N ILE A 283 -14.06 -12.55 9.03
CA ILE A 283 -14.87 -11.57 8.29
C ILE A 283 -15.62 -10.68 9.27
N SER A 284 -16.37 -11.29 10.18
CA SER A 284 -17.13 -10.56 11.21
C SER A 284 -16.25 -9.64 12.06
N ARG A 285 -15.02 -10.06 12.39
CA ARG A 285 -14.10 -9.22 13.16
C ARG A 285 -13.59 -8.02 12.36
N VAL A 286 -13.26 -8.19 11.08
CA VAL A 286 -12.88 -7.07 10.20
C VAL A 286 -14.02 -6.06 10.07
N GLU A 287 -15.23 -6.56 9.83
CA GLU A 287 -16.42 -5.72 9.71
C GLU A 287 -16.80 -5.03 11.03
N ALA A 288 -16.61 -5.67 12.17
CA ALA A 288 -16.81 -5.07 13.49
C ALA A 288 -15.85 -3.88 13.71
N ILE A 289 -14.56 -4.03 13.39
CA ILE A 289 -13.59 -2.93 13.46
C ILE A 289 -14.04 -1.77 12.57
N ALA A 290 -14.45 -2.06 11.34
CA ALA A 290 -14.92 -1.04 10.42
C ALA A 290 -16.18 -0.32 10.94
N LEU A 291 -17.10 -1.05 11.55
CA LEU A 291 -18.31 -0.49 12.16
C LEU A 291 -17.98 0.40 13.36
N GLU A 292 -17.09 -0.04 14.24
CA GLU A 292 -16.57 0.73 15.39
C GLU A 292 -15.92 2.06 14.92
N GLU A 293 -15.27 2.06 13.75
CA GLU A 293 -14.67 3.24 13.14
C GLU A 293 -15.66 4.12 12.34
N GLY A 294 -16.93 3.73 12.26
CA GLY A 294 -17.99 4.45 11.52
C GLY A 294 -17.82 4.38 10.00
N MET A 295 -17.16 3.34 9.48
CA MET A 295 -16.95 3.18 8.05
C MET A 295 -18.24 2.76 7.33
N PRO A 296 -18.51 3.28 6.12
CA PRO A 296 -19.67 2.90 5.33
C PRO A 296 -19.59 1.44 4.87
N ALA A 297 -20.74 0.87 4.54
CA ALA A 297 -20.80 -0.40 3.82
C ALA A 297 -20.16 -0.23 2.43
N VAL A 298 -19.49 -1.28 1.97
CA VAL A 298 -19.07 -1.40 0.59
C VAL A 298 -20.29 -1.89 -0.19
N ASP A 299 -20.75 -1.07 -1.11
CA ASP A 299 -21.84 -1.46 -2.01
C ASP A 299 -21.24 -2.27 -3.15
N HIS A 300 -21.39 -3.58 -3.08
CA HIS A 300 -20.92 -4.48 -4.15
C HIS A 300 -21.78 -4.36 -5.42
N ASP A 301 -22.98 -3.82 -5.33
CA ASP A 301 -23.93 -3.74 -6.45
C ASP A 301 -23.95 -2.36 -7.14
N ASN A 302 -23.56 -1.27 -6.45
CA ASN A 302 -23.71 0.11 -6.92
C ASN A 302 -22.39 0.93 -7.01
N MET A 303 -21.24 0.28 -7.10
CA MET A 303 -19.95 0.98 -7.32
C MET A 303 -19.63 1.16 -8.81
N ILE A 304 -20.64 1.44 -9.61
CA ILE A 304 -20.50 1.79 -11.03
C ILE A 304 -20.40 3.31 -11.18
#